data_72a78bacb6ed269df94b5fb30068c009
#
_entry.id   72a78bacb6ed269df94b5fb30068c009
#
_cell.length_a   1.000
_cell.length_b   1.000
_cell.length_c   1.000
_cell.angle_alpha   90.00
_cell.angle_beta   90.00
_cell.angle_gamma   90.00
#
_symmetry.space_group_name_H-M   'P 1'
#
loop_
_entity.id
_entity.type
_entity.pdbx_description
1 polymer ?
#
loop_
_entity_poly.entity_id
_entity_poly.type
_entity_poly.pdbx_seq_one_letter_code
_entity_poly.pdbx_strand_id
1 'polypeptide(L)'
;MAETILRLQNISKYYYSDTSVTQALRKINLEFSMGEFVAITGESGGGKSTLLNVISGMLPFDEGEMYFRGEPTFQYDDQDWEEYRRNKIGFVFQDYSLINHYTALDNILAALVIQGKDPESSKEEAMAYLEQVGLTEQAAQRASQLSSGQKQRLSIARALAKNTDIIVADEPTGNLDSETGEQIVEILERLSHEKLVIMVTHNYDQAEPYVTRRIRLHDGEVVTDVPVNKRDENVDQDHQNPSEGEIKSNSGEKTKKKHLENFFALKNIKMQKGYTGDGY
;
A
#
# COMPACT_ATOMS: atom_id res chain seq x y z
N MET A 1 -18.05 -9.02 -10.00
CA MET A 1 -17.39 -7.74 -10.34
C MET A 1 -16.67 -7.29 -9.10
N ALA A 2 -15.43 -6.81 -9.19
CA ALA A 2 -14.72 -6.27 -8.05
C ALA A 2 -15.45 -5.02 -7.52
N GLU A 3 -15.46 -4.81 -6.21
CA GLU A 3 -16.11 -3.67 -5.57
C GLU A 3 -15.29 -2.39 -5.85
N THR A 4 -15.91 -1.39 -6.49
CA THR A 4 -15.29 -0.06 -6.64
C THR A 4 -15.22 0.61 -5.27
N ILE A 5 -14.01 0.91 -4.80
CA ILE A 5 -13.79 1.53 -3.48
C ILE A 5 -13.56 3.04 -3.58
N LEU A 6 -12.93 3.50 -4.65
CA LEU A 6 -12.61 4.91 -4.85
C LEU A 6 -12.91 5.31 -6.29
N ARG A 7 -13.58 6.45 -6.47
CA ARG A 7 -13.86 7.04 -7.78
C ARG A 7 -13.57 8.52 -7.78
N LEU A 8 -12.82 8.97 -8.77
CA LEU A 8 -12.49 10.36 -9.04
C LEU A 8 -13.23 10.79 -10.30
N GLN A 9 -13.92 11.93 -10.27
CA GLN A 9 -14.66 12.49 -11.39
C GLN A 9 -14.23 13.93 -11.61
N ASN A 10 -13.58 14.20 -12.77
CA ASN A 10 -13.14 15.52 -13.20
C ASN A 10 -12.28 16.25 -12.16
N ILE A 11 -11.46 15.53 -11.39
CA ILE A 11 -10.61 16.12 -10.36
C ILE A 11 -9.56 17.01 -10.98
N SER A 12 -9.56 18.30 -10.58
CA SER A 12 -8.52 19.28 -10.93
C SER A 12 -7.87 19.85 -9.68
N LYS A 13 -6.56 20.12 -9.78
CA LYS A 13 -5.78 20.76 -8.72
C LYS A 13 -4.90 21.87 -9.27
N TYR A 14 -4.97 23.03 -8.63
CA TYR A 14 -4.19 24.22 -8.97
C TYR A 14 -3.25 24.60 -7.83
N TYR A 15 -2.03 24.99 -8.18
CA TYR A 15 -1.10 25.64 -7.26
C TYR A 15 -0.94 27.11 -7.69
N TYR A 16 -1.09 28.00 -6.72
CA TYR A 16 -1.01 29.43 -6.91
C TYR A 16 0.32 29.95 -6.36
N SER A 17 1.03 30.72 -7.16
CA SER A 17 2.19 31.51 -6.74
C SER A 17 1.91 32.98 -7.04
N ASP A 18 2.76 33.89 -6.52
CA ASP A 18 2.57 35.33 -6.72
C ASP A 18 2.53 35.74 -8.20
N THR A 19 3.10 34.94 -9.10
CA THR A 19 3.25 35.27 -10.52
C THR A 19 2.64 34.28 -11.49
N SER A 20 2.18 33.11 -11.01
CA SER A 20 1.69 32.05 -11.90
C SER A 20 0.66 31.13 -11.22
N VAL A 21 -0.17 30.50 -12.05
CA VAL A 21 -1.05 29.40 -11.67
C VAL A 21 -0.60 28.17 -12.42
N THR A 22 -0.28 27.12 -11.66
CA THR A 22 0.10 25.82 -12.23
C THR A 22 -1.02 24.83 -12.01
N GLN A 23 -1.58 24.26 -13.06
CA GLN A 23 -2.57 23.20 -12.98
C GLN A 23 -1.84 21.87 -12.89
N ALA A 24 -1.81 21.29 -11.71
CA ALA A 24 -1.10 20.04 -11.41
C ALA A 24 -1.91 18.79 -11.73
N LEU A 25 -3.25 18.88 -11.69
CA LEU A 25 -4.16 17.82 -12.14
C LEU A 25 -5.26 18.43 -13.00
N ARG A 26 -5.58 17.74 -14.11
CA ARG A 26 -6.49 18.22 -15.15
C ARG A 26 -7.60 17.21 -15.40
N LYS A 27 -8.77 17.42 -14.81
CA LYS A 27 -9.99 16.61 -15.00
C LYS A 27 -9.74 15.11 -14.94
N ILE A 28 -9.04 14.68 -13.90
CA ILE A 28 -8.73 13.26 -13.65
C ILE A 28 -10.04 12.49 -13.44
N ASN A 29 -10.20 11.41 -14.21
CA ASN A 29 -11.30 10.47 -14.10
C ASN A 29 -10.70 9.08 -13.91
N LEU A 30 -10.86 8.49 -12.73
CA LEU A 30 -10.32 7.17 -12.37
C LEU A 30 -11.28 6.45 -11.44
N GLU A 31 -11.34 5.14 -11.57
CA GLU A 31 -12.02 4.25 -10.63
C GLU A 31 -11.05 3.18 -10.16
N PHE A 32 -11.09 2.86 -8.86
CA PHE A 32 -10.23 1.87 -8.24
C PHE A 32 -11.08 0.86 -7.48
N SER A 33 -10.68 -0.40 -7.56
CA SER A 33 -11.37 -1.51 -6.93
C SER A 33 -10.52 -2.20 -5.86
N MET A 34 -11.19 -2.88 -4.94
CA MET A 34 -10.50 -3.78 -4.01
C MET A 34 -9.78 -4.89 -4.78
N GLY A 35 -8.60 -5.26 -4.31
CA GLY A 35 -7.79 -6.31 -4.94
C GLY A 35 -6.90 -5.82 -6.09
N GLU A 36 -6.91 -4.50 -6.42
CA GLU A 36 -6.00 -3.95 -7.42
C GLU A 36 -4.64 -3.57 -6.81
N PHE A 37 -3.56 -3.85 -7.55
CA PHE A 37 -2.25 -3.24 -7.35
C PHE A 37 -1.96 -2.32 -8.53
N VAL A 38 -2.10 -1.02 -8.30
CA VAL A 38 -2.01 0.01 -9.34
C VAL A 38 -0.66 0.71 -9.28
N ALA A 39 0.07 0.73 -10.39
CA ALA A 39 1.26 1.58 -10.55
C ALA A 39 0.90 2.87 -11.29
N ILE A 40 1.13 4.01 -10.65
CA ILE A 40 1.06 5.34 -11.25
C ILE A 40 2.47 5.74 -11.69
N THR A 41 2.65 5.96 -12.99
CA THR A 41 3.94 6.27 -13.63
C THR A 41 3.88 7.60 -14.37
N GLY A 42 5.02 8.13 -14.77
CA GLY A 42 5.12 9.38 -15.54
C GLY A 42 6.36 10.19 -15.15
N GLU A 43 6.61 11.27 -15.88
CA GLU A 43 7.76 12.13 -15.67
C GLU A 43 7.72 12.87 -14.32
N SER A 44 8.87 13.37 -13.87
CA SER A 44 8.94 14.22 -12.68
C SER A 44 8.11 15.49 -12.93
N GLY A 45 7.34 15.92 -11.94
CA GLY A 45 6.42 17.06 -12.09
C GLY A 45 5.11 16.75 -12.81
N GLY A 46 4.88 15.53 -13.32
CA GLY A 46 3.66 15.14 -14.05
C GLY A 46 2.38 15.00 -13.20
N GLY A 47 2.40 15.35 -11.90
CA GLY A 47 1.22 15.34 -11.03
C GLY A 47 1.02 14.07 -10.19
N LYS A 48 1.92 13.08 -10.25
CA LYS A 48 1.79 11.79 -9.58
C LYS A 48 1.60 11.90 -8.06
N SER A 49 2.54 12.54 -7.35
CA SER A 49 2.44 12.73 -5.89
C SER A 49 1.28 13.65 -5.52
N THR A 50 0.93 14.62 -6.39
CA THR A 50 -0.28 15.45 -6.22
C THR A 50 -1.54 14.58 -6.25
N LEU A 51 -1.66 13.67 -7.22
CA LEU A 51 -2.78 12.74 -7.31
C LEU A 51 -2.84 11.82 -6.08
N LEU A 52 -1.70 11.28 -5.65
CA LEU A 52 -1.62 10.43 -4.46
C LEU A 52 -2.06 11.17 -3.20
N ASN A 53 -1.63 12.44 -3.05
CA ASN A 53 -2.01 13.29 -1.91
C ASN A 53 -3.51 13.66 -1.95
N VAL A 54 -4.10 13.85 -3.12
CA VAL A 54 -5.55 14.05 -3.27
C VAL A 54 -6.30 12.77 -2.90
N ILE A 55 -5.92 11.62 -3.44
CA ILE A 55 -6.51 10.31 -3.12
C ILE A 55 -6.46 10.02 -1.62
N SER A 56 -5.35 10.36 -0.97
CA SER A 56 -5.17 10.11 0.46
C SER A 56 -5.87 11.13 1.37
N GLY A 57 -6.48 12.17 0.82
CA GLY A 57 -7.09 13.26 1.59
C GLY A 57 -6.08 14.18 2.30
N MET A 58 -4.78 14.10 1.92
CA MET A 58 -3.74 15.00 2.44
C MET A 58 -3.76 16.36 1.75
N LEU A 59 -4.27 16.42 0.53
CA LEU A 59 -4.36 17.63 -0.27
C LEU A 59 -5.80 17.79 -0.79
N PRO A 60 -6.48 18.91 -0.55
CA PRO A 60 -7.78 19.18 -1.17
C PRO A 60 -7.63 19.39 -2.67
N PHE A 61 -8.60 18.91 -3.43
CA PHE A 61 -8.76 19.24 -4.85
C PHE A 61 -9.61 20.52 -5.00
N ASP A 62 -9.51 21.18 -6.16
CA ASP A 62 -10.18 22.47 -6.38
C ASP A 62 -11.47 22.32 -7.22
N GLU A 63 -11.53 21.29 -8.10
CA GLU A 63 -12.68 20.98 -8.93
C GLU A 63 -12.92 19.48 -9.01
N GLY A 64 -14.15 19.08 -9.30
CA GLY A 64 -14.55 17.70 -9.48
C GLY A 64 -15.17 17.08 -8.23
N GLU A 65 -15.30 15.78 -8.23
CA GLU A 65 -15.89 15.01 -7.13
C GLU A 65 -15.11 13.73 -6.86
N MET A 66 -14.95 13.38 -5.59
CA MET A 66 -14.39 12.12 -5.14
C MET A 66 -15.44 11.32 -4.37
N TYR A 67 -15.48 10.02 -4.61
CA TYR A 67 -16.40 9.09 -3.93
C TYR A 67 -15.60 7.98 -3.28
N PHE A 68 -15.91 7.70 -2.02
CA PHE A 68 -15.38 6.55 -1.29
C PHE A 68 -16.54 5.57 -1.02
N ARG A 69 -16.40 4.32 -1.51
CA ARG A 69 -17.46 3.29 -1.45
C ARG A 69 -18.83 3.77 -1.93
N GLY A 70 -18.83 4.59 -2.98
CA GLY A 70 -20.04 5.19 -3.57
C GLY A 70 -20.56 6.43 -2.86
N GLU A 71 -20.06 6.77 -1.67
CA GLU A 71 -20.44 7.96 -0.93
C GLU A 71 -19.61 9.17 -1.36
N PRO A 72 -20.24 10.33 -1.68
CA PRO A 72 -19.53 11.52 -2.12
C PRO A 72 -18.80 12.21 -0.96
N THR A 73 -17.59 12.72 -1.22
CA THR A 73 -16.79 13.42 -0.20
C THR A 73 -16.98 14.93 -0.17
N PHE A 74 -17.85 15.50 -1.01
CA PHE A 74 -18.06 16.96 -1.07
C PHE A 74 -18.62 17.55 0.23
N GLN A 75 -19.21 16.73 1.10
CA GLN A 75 -19.75 17.14 2.40
C GLN A 75 -18.75 16.97 3.54
N TYR A 76 -17.56 16.42 3.26
CA TYR A 76 -16.56 16.17 4.30
C TYR A 76 -16.02 17.50 4.85
N ASP A 77 -16.11 17.64 6.16
CA ASP A 77 -15.41 18.68 6.90
C ASP A 77 -13.98 18.22 7.29
N ASP A 78 -13.26 19.05 8.04
CA ASP A 78 -11.88 18.74 8.48
C ASP A 78 -11.84 17.47 9.35
N GLN A 79 -12.89 17.20 10.13
CA GLN A 79 -13.00 16.04 11.00
C GLN A 79 -13.25 14.76 10.20
N ASP A 80 -14.10 14.83 9.17
CA ASP A 80 -14.37 13.72 8.25
C ASP A 80 -13.11 13.35 7.47
N TRP A 81 -12.35 14.35 7.00
CA TRP A 81 -11.06 14.12 6.33
C TRP A 81 -10.01 13.54 7.27
N GLU A 82 -9.99 13.94 8.55
CA GLU A 82 -9.11 13.33 9.56
C GLU A 82 -9.49 11.86 9.78
N GLU A 83 -10.78 11.54 9.90
CA GLU A 83 -11.27 10.17 10.03
C GLU A 83 -10.95 9.34 8.79
N TYR A 84 -11.13 9.90 7.58
CA TYR A 84 -10.76 9.27 6.32
C TYR A 84 -9.27 8.89 6.30
N ARG A 85 -8.38 9.84 6.59
CA ARG A 85 -6.92 9.58 6.66
C ARG A 85 -6.57 8.56 7.72
N ARG A 86 -7.23 8.59 8.87
CA ARG A 86 -6.97 7.69 9.99
C ARG A 86 -7.43 6.27 9.69
N ASN A 87 -8.65 6.10 9.17
CA ASN A 87 -9.33 4.81 9.13
C ASN A 87 -9.37 4.17 7.74
N LYS A 88 -9.14 4.93 6.65
CA LYS A 88 -9.27 4.42 5.28
C LYS A 88 -7.96 4.34 4.53
N ILE A 89 -6.96 5.13 4.92
CA ILE A 89 -5.69 5.24 4.20
C ILE A 89 -4.51 4.81 5.06
N GLY A 90 -3.76 3.82 4.59
CA GLY A 90 -2.41 3.52 5.05
C GLY A 90 -1.41 4.19 4.11
N PHE A 91 -0.52 5.03 4.62
CA PHE A 91 0.45 5.74 3.80
C PHE A 91 1.86 5.21 4.03
N VAL A 92 2.56 4.90 2.93
CA VAL A 92 3.96 4.49 2.88
C VAL A 92 4.74 5.59 2.17
N PHE A 93 5.57 6.32 2.92
CA PHE A 93 6.34 7.46 2.43
C PHE A 93 7.71 7.05 1.90
N GLN A 94 8.25 7.82 0.96
CA GLN A 94 9.60 7.66 0.43
C GLN A 94 10.68 7.86 1.51
N ASP A 95 10.47 8.78 2.45
CA ASP A 95 11.38 9.10 3.57
C ASP A 95 11.10 8.27 4.84
N TYR A 96 10.26 7.22 4.71
CA TYR A 96 9.81 6.32 5.78
C TYR A 96 8.92 6.98 6.83
N SER A 97 9.07 8.27 7.14
CA SER A 97 8.36 9.05 8.17
C SER A 97 8.27 8.35 9.54
N LEU A 98 9.35 7.68 9.95
CA LEU A 98 9.44 6.94 11.21
C LEU A 98 9.82 7.83 12.39
N ILE A 99 9.38 7.44 13.59
CA ILE A 99 9.83 8.06 14.83
C ILE A 99 11.20 7.46 15.19
N ASN A 100 12.28 8.16 14.83
CA ASN A 100 13.64 7.64 14.81
C ASN A 100 14.17 7.14 16.16
N HIS A 101 13.75 7.74 17.28
CA HIS A 101 14.16 7.36 18.64
C HIS A 101 13.30 6.25 19.25
N TYR A 102 12.18 5.90 18.64
CA TYR A 102 11.35 4.75 19.00
C TYR A 102 11.94 3.45 18.46
N THR A 103 11.65 2.34 19.14
CA THR A 103 11.93 1.01 18.60
C THR A 103 11.01 0.68 17.43
N ALA A 104 11.32 -0.39 16.68
CA ALA A 104 10.43 -0.87 15.63
C ALA A 104 9.04 -1.21 16.21
N LEU A 105 9.00 -1.88 17.36
CA LEU A 105 7.76 -2.20 18.06
C LEU A 105 6.99 -0.93 18.48
N ASP A 106 7.67 0.06 19.07
CA ASP A 106 7.03 1.31 19.52
C ASP A 106 6.45 2.11 18.35
N ASN A 107 7.07 2.09 17.17
CA ASN A 107 6.53 2.71 15.96
C ASN A 107 5.18 2.09 15.54
N ILE A 108 5.01 0.77 15.70
CA ILE A 108 3.74 0.09 15.42
C ILE A 108 2.73 0.37 16.54
N LEU A 109 3.16 0.30 17.81
CA LEU A 109 2.28 0.60 18.95
C LEU A 109 1.73 2.02 18.88
N ALA A 110 2.55 3.01 18.45
CA ALA A 110 2.08 4.38 18.25
C ALA A 110 0.93 4.46 17.23
N ALA A 111 1.00 3.69 16.13
CA ALA A 111 -0.08 3.64 15.15
C ALA A 111 -1.35 3.00 15.73
N LEU A 112 -1.22 1.96 16.55
CA LEU A 112 -2.35 1.29 17.21
C LEU A 112 -3.00 2.19 18.27
N VAL A 113 -2.21 2.98 19.01
CA VAL A 113 -2.71 3.97 19.99
C VAL A 113 -3.53 5.06 19.29
N ILE A 114 -3.10 5.55 18.12
CA ILE A 114 -3.87 6.50 17.30
C ILE A 114 -5.21 5.90 16.87
N GLN A 115 -5.30 4.56 16.73
CA GLN A 115 -6.55 3.84 16.48
C GLN A 115 -7.39 3.61 17.75
N GLY A 116 -6.98 4.15 18.91
CA GLY A 116 -7.69 4.02 20.19
C GLY A 116 -7.41 2.71 20.92
N LYS A 117 -6.39 1.95 20.53
CA LYS A 117 -6.02 0.71 21.21
C LYS A 117 -5.10 0.97 22.40
N ASP A 118 -5.24 0.15 23.43
CA ASP A 118 -4.34 0.18 24.58
C ASP A 118 -2.97 -0.44 24.21
N PRO A 119 -1.84 0.26 24.49
CA PRO A 119 -0.52 -0.19 24.05
C PRO A 119 -0.08 -1.52 24.71
N GLU A 120 -0.41 -1.78 25.98
CA GLU A 120 0.01 -2.99 26.66
C GLU A 120 -0.67 -4.25 26.08
N SER A 121 -1.98 -4.18 25.85
CA SER A 121 -2.75 -5.27 25.25
C SER A 121 -2.50 -5.45 23.76
N SER A 122 -1.89 -4.47 23.08
CA SER A 122 -1.62 -4.49 21.63
C SER A 122 -0.24 -5.00 21.25
N LYS A 123 0.61 -5.39 22.20
CA LYS A 123 1.99 -5.84 21.91
C LYS A 123 2.04 -7.08 21.01
N GLU A 124 1.18 -8.06 21.24
CA GLU A 124 1.12 -9.25 20.39
C GLU A 124 0.68 -8.91 18.97
N GLU A 125 -0.30 -8.02 18.82
CA GLU A 125 -0.76 -7.55 17.53
C GLU A 125 0.36 -6.77 16.80
N ALA A 126 1.08 -5.89 17.51
CA ALA A 126 2.19 -5.14 16.96
C ALA A 126 3.34 -6.06 16.50
N MET A 127 3.65 -7.11 17.26
CA MET A 127 4.62 -8.13 16.87
C MET A 127 4.19 -8.89 15.62
N ALA A 128 2.90 -9.19 15.46
CA ALA A 128 2.37 -9.85 14.27
C ALA A 128 2.54 -8.99 13.00
N TYR A 129 2.42 -7.65 13.10
CA TYR A 129 2.72 -6.77 11.96
C TYR A 129 4.21 -6.75 11.62
N LEU A 130 5.11 -6.79 12.62
CA LEU A 130 6.55 -6.92 12.37
C LEU A 130 6.90 -8.25 11.73
N GLU A 131 6.26 -9.34 12.13
CA GLU A 131 6.44 -10.66 11.51
C GLU A 131 6.03 -10.67 10.04
N GLN A 132 4.91 -10.02 9.67
CA GLN A 132 4.43 -9.93 8.29
C GLN A 132 5.44 -9.29 7.34
N VAL A 133 6.29 -8.40 7.84
CA VAL A 133 7.33 -7.72 7.07
C VAL A 133 8.75 -8.24 7.36
N GLY A 134 8.89 -9.33 8.14
CA GLY A 134 10.17 -9.96 8.45
C GLY A 134 11.07 -9.12 9.35
N LEU A 135 10.50 -8.42 10.36
CA LEU A 135 11.23 -7.58 11.30
C LEU A 135 11.11 -8.02 12.77
N THR A 136 10.74 -9.27 13.02
CA THR A 136 10.55 -9.79 14.38
C THR A 136 11.82 -9.64 15.24
N GLU A 137 12.99 -9.97 14.68
CA GLU A 137 14.28 -9.85 15.39
C GLU A 137 14.69 -8.39 15.67
N GLN A 138 14.20 -7.44 14.86
CA GLN A 138 14.48 -6.02 15.00
C GLN A 138 13.49 -5.28 15.90
N ALA A 139 12.52 -5.97 16.50
CA ALA A 139 11.44 -5.36 17.30
C ALA A 139 11.94 -4.37 18.36
N ALA A 140 13.03 -4.71 19.07
CA ALA A 140 13.64 -3.88 20.12
C ALA A 140 14.67 -2.87 19.58
N GLN A 141 15.02 -2.88 18.29
CA GLN A 141 15.96 -1.92 17.70
C GLN A 141 15.28 -0.58 17.43
N ARG A 142 16.02 0.52 17.66
CA ARG A 142 15.54 1.86 17.32
C ARG A 142 15.44 2.02 15.79
N ALA A 143 14.43 2.73 15.32
CA ALA A 143 14.24 2.97 13.89
C ALA A 143 15.46 3.65 13.24
N SER A 144 16.18 4.50 13.97
CA SER A 144 17.43 5.11 13.51
C SER A 144 18.56 4.12 13.20
N GLN A 145 18.53 2.93 13.79
CA GLN A 145 19.55 1.88 13.65
C GLN A 145 19.24 0.87 12.55
N LEU A 146 18.05 0.93 11.98
CA LEU A 146 17.61 0.03 10.91
C LEU A 146 18.23 0.43 9.57
N SER A 147 18.50 -0.57 8.70
CA SER A 147 18.86 -0.33 7.30
C SER A 147 17.71 0.33 6.52
N SER A 148 17.98 0.87 5.35
CA SER A 148 16.96 1.50 4.48
C SER A 148 15.80 0.54 4.18
N GLY A 149 16.09 -0.70 3.80
CA GLY A 149 15.07 -1.72 3.53
C GLY A 149 14.28 -2.11 4.79
N GLN A 150 14.94 -2.20 5.96
CA GLN A 150 14.26 -2.44 7.22
C GLN A 150 13.35 -1.28 7.62
N LYS A 151 13.79 -0.03 7.40
CA LYS A 151 12.96 1.16 7.62
C LYS A 151 11.73 1.16 6.73
N GLN A 152 11.89 0.79 5.46
CA GLN A 152 10.77 0.73 4.53
C GLN A 152 9.78 -0.37 4.93
N ARG A 153 10.25 -1.57 5.29
CA ARG A 153 9.39 -2.63 5.82
C ARG A 153 8.66 -2.20 7.10
N LEU A 154 9.33 -1.48 7.99
CA LEU A 154 8.69 -0.91 9.20
C LEU A 154 7.62 0.13 8.84
N SER A 155 7.86 0.99 7.85
CA SER A 155 6.87 1.96 7.36
C SER A 155 5.61 1.24 6.82
N ILE A 156 5.78 0.15 6.08
CA ILE A 156 4.67 -0.69 5.60
C ILE A 156 3.93 -1.34 6.78
N ALA A 157 4.64 -1.94 7.73
CA ALA A 157 4.03 -2.55 8.93
C ALA A 157 3.19 -1.53 9.72
N ARG A 158 3.68 -0.29 9.84
CA ARG A 158 2.93 0.81 10.48
C ARG A 158 1.67 1.20 9.70
N ALA A 159 1.74 1.22 8.36
CA ALA A 159 0.56 1.44 7.53
C ALA A 159 -0.47 0.30 7.68
N LEU A 160 -0.01 -0.96 7.80
CA LEU A 160 -0.86 -2.13 8.04
C LEU A 160 -1.54 -2.09 9.41
N ALA A 161 -0.84 -1.61 10.45
CA ALA A 161 -1.38 -1.50 11.80
C ALA A 161 -2.62 -0.61 11.88
N LYS A 162 -2.80 0.31 10.94
CA LYS A 162 -4.02 1.12 10.79
C LYS A 162 -5.23 0.31 10.32
N ASN A 163 -5.04 -0.89 9.78
CA ASN A 163 -6.08 -1.78 9.26
C ASN A 163 -7.02 -1.10 8.23
N THR A 164 -6.45 -0.36 7.30
CA THR A 164 -7.16 0.43 6.29
C THR A 164 -7.46 -0.39 5.03
N ASP A 165 -8.43 0.07 4.23
CA ASP A 165 -8.82 -0.57 2.96
C ASP A 165 -7.85 -0.22 1.82
N ILE A 166 -7.22 0.95 1.89
CA ILE A 166 -6.34 1.49 0.85
C ILE A 166 -4.94 1.69 1.41
N ILE A 167 -3.94 1.22 0.68
CA ILE A 167 -2.52 1.53 0.90
C ILE A 167 -2.06 2.42 -0.24
N VAL A 168 -1.54 3.59 0.07
CA VAL A 168 -0.87 4.47 -0.89
C VAL A 168 0.63 4.50 -0.61
N ALA A 169 1.45 4.36 -1.62
CA ALA A 169 2.90 4.31 -1.52
C ALA A 169 3.53 5.31 -2.50
N ASP A 170 4.24 6.29 -1.97
CA ASP A 170 4.95 7.30 -2.77
C ASP A 170 6.42 6.91 -2.89
N GLU A 171 6.85 6.48 -4.08
CA GLU A 171 8.23 6.05 -4.41
C GLU A 171 8.82 5.08 -3.37
N PRO A 172 8.13 3.97 -3.01
CA PRO A 172 8.52 3.14 -1.86
C PRO A 172 9.85 2.40 -2.05
N THR A 173 10.39 2.36 -3.26
CA THR A 173 11.68 1.70 -3.60
C THR A 173 12.77 2.68 -3.98
N GLY A 174 12.49 3.99 -4.02
CA GLY A 174 13.39 5.02 -4.58
C GLY A 174 14.75 5.15 -3.87
N ASN A 175 14.85 4.75 -2.61
CA ASN A 175 16.08 4.83 -1.80
C ASN A 175 16.70 3.45 -1.52
N LEU A 176 16.32 2.42 -2.31
CA LEU A 176 16.71 1.03 -2.08
C LEU A 176 17.50 0.49 -3.27
N ASP A 177 18.37 -0.49 -3.02
CA ASP A 177 18.94 -1.31 -4.06
C ASP A 177 17.87 -2.20 -4.72
N SER A 178 18.16 -2.75 -5.90
CA SER A 178 17.18 -3.48 -6.69
C SER A 178 16.59 -4.69 -5.97
N GLU A 179 17.42 -5.48 -5.27
CA GLU A 179 16.98 -6.69 -4.57
C GLU A 179 16.07 -6.34 -3.39
N THR A 180 16.49 -5.36 -2.57
CA THR A 180 15.66 -4.86 -1.46
C THR A 180 14.36 -4.21 -1.96
N GLY A 181 14.43 -3.45 -3.07
CA GLY A 181 13.26 -2.84 -3.69
C GLY A 181 12.25 -3.88 -4.18
N GLU A 182 12.71 -4.96 -4.80
CA GLU A 182 11.84 -6.07 -5.23
C GLU A 182 11.10 -6.71 -4.05
N GLN A 183 11.78 -6.96 -2.93
CA GLN A 183 11.14 -7.46 -1.70
C GLN A 183 10.04 -6.53 -1.18
N ILE A 184 10.20 -5.21 -1.33
CA ILE A 184 9.16 -4.24 -0.96
C ILE A 184 7.95 -4.36 -1.89
N VAL A 185 8.17 -4.46 -3.20
CA VAL A 185 7.08 -4.61 -4.18
C VAL A 185 6.32 -5.92 -3.95
N GLU A 186 7.02 -7.03 -3.66
CA GLU A 186 6.40 -8.31 -3.28
C GLU A 186 5.50 -8.20 -2.04
N ILE A 187 5.95 -7.45 -1.01
CA ILE A 187 5.12 -7.20 0.17
C ILE A 187 3.85 -6.45 -0.23
N LEU A 188 3.97 -5.39 -1.03
CA LEU A 188 2.83 -4.59 -1.50
C LEU A 188 1.88 -5.42 -2.39
N GLU A 189 2.42 -6.30 -3.23
CA GLU A 189 1.62 -7.22 -4.05
C GLU A 189 0.78 -8.17 -3.16
N ARG A 190 1.39 -8.81 -2.18
CA ARG A 190 0.63 -9.67 -1.24
C ARG A 190 -0.49 -8.92 -0.54
N LEU A 191 -0.25 -7.65 -0.16
CA LEU A 191 -1.27 -6.81 0.47
C LEU A 191 -2.41 -6.46 -0.48
N SER A 192 -2.14 -6.37 -1.77
CA SER A 192 -3.14 -6.03 -2.77
C SER A 192 -4.23 -7.10 -2.93
N HIS A 193 -4.00 -8.34 -2.50
CA HIS A 193 -5.01 -9.39 -2.56
C HIS A 193 -6.25 -9.08 -1.69
N GLU A 194 -6.09 -8.30 -0.62
CA GLU A 194 -7.16 -7.95 0.31
C GLU A 194 -7.46 -6.44 0.36
N LYS A 195 -6.60 -5.61 -0.25
CA LYS A 195 -6.66 -4.16 -0.21
C LYS A 195 -6.51 -3.57 -1.61
N LEU A 196 -6.88 -2.29 -1.76
CA LEU A 196 -6.41 -1.50 -2.88
C LEU A 196 -5.00 -0.98 -2.57
N VAL A 197 -4.03 -1.29 -3.42
CA VAL A 197 -2.67 -0.73 -3.32
C VAL A 197 -2.44 0.21 -4.50
N ILE A 198 -2.09 1.46 -4.23
CA ILE A 198 -1.72 2.46 -5.24
C ILE A 198 -0.28 2.89 -4.98
N MET A 199 0.60 2.62 -5.92
CA MET A 199 2.03 2.95 -5.84
C MET A 199 2.40 3.97 -6.92
N VAL A 200 3.01 5.08 -6.53
CA VAL A 200 3.73 5.97 -7.44
C VAL A 200 5.15 5.47 -7.57
N THR A 201 5.65 5.33 -8.79
CA THR A 201 7.03 4.94 -9.04
C THR A 201 7.57 5.51 -10.35
N HIS A 202 8.85 5.84 -10.37
CA HIS A 202 9.63 6.12 -11.57
C HIS A 202 10.33 4.88 -12.13
N ASN A 203 10.44 3.79 -11.33
CA ASN A 203 11.02 2.50 -11.74
C ASN A 203 9.91 1.48 -11.99
N TYR A 204 9.22 1.62 -13.13
CA TYR A 204 8.10 0.73 -13.48
C TYR A 204 8.57 -0.71 -13.73
N ASP A 205 9.73 -0.90 -14.34
CA ASP A 205 10.25 -2.23 -14.71
C ASP A 205 10.34 -3.17 -13.49
N GLN A 206 10.67 -2.62 -12.33
CA GLN A 206 10.71 -3.37 -11.07
C GLN A 206 9.31 -3.75 -10.57
N ALA A 207 8.31 -2.92 -10.84
CA ALA A 207 6.93 -3.12 -10.38
C ALA A 207 6.09 -3.96 -11.36
N GLU A 208 6.43 -3.94 -12.65
CA GLU A 208 5.64 -4.55 -13.74
C GLU A 208 5.22 -6.00 -13.47
N PRO A 209 6.08 -6.91 -12.94
CA PRO A 209 5.70 -8.30 -12.70
C PRO A 209 4.60 -8.47 -11.64
N TYR A 210 4.41 -7.47 -10.78
CA TYR A 210 3.59 -7.54 -9.58
C TYR A 210 2.27 -6.78 -9.68
N VAL A 211 2.23 -5.71 -10.49
CA VAL A 211 1.04 -4.84 -10.59
C VAL A 211 -0.04 -5.43 -11.49
N THR A 212 -1.29 -5.11 -11.19
CA THR A 212 -2.46 -5.53 -11.98
C THR A 212 -2.91 -4.46 -12.97
N ARG A 213 -2.49 -3.19 -12.77
CA ARG A 213 -2.90 -2.06 -13.59
C ARG A 213 -1.83 -0.98 -13.62
N ARG A 214 -1.63 -0.38 -14.77
CA ARG A 214 -0.73 0.75 -14.98
C ARG A 214 -1.49 1.98 -15.41
N ILE A 215 -1.29 3.07 -14.69
CA ILE A 215 -1.77 4.41 -15.04
C ILE A 215 -0.56 5.27 -15.34
N ARG A 216 -0.55 5.95 -16.48
CA ARG A 216 0.49 6.90 -16.83
C ARG A 216 -0.07 8.31 -16.82
N LEU A 217 0.58 9.18 -16.03
CA LEU A 217 0.31 10.62 -16.02
C LEU A 217 1.35 11.39 -16.83
N HIS A 218 0.88 12.42 -17.53
CA HIS A 218 1.71 13.41 -18.20
C HIS A 218 1.02 14.77 -18.08
N ASP A 219 1.73 15.80 -17.62
CA ASP A 219 1.22 17.16 -17.43
C ASP A 219 -0.13 17.26 -16.72
N GLY A 220 -0.30 16.43 -15.68
CA GLY A 220 -1.52 16.40 -14.88
C GLY A 220 -2.71 15.68 -15.51
N GLU A 221 -2.53 15.00 -16.64
CA GLU A 221 -3.58 14.23 -17.33
C GLU A 221 -3.26 12.73 -17.33
N VAL A 222 -4.31 11.89 -17.33
CA VAL A 222 -4.18 10.46 -17.55
C VAL A 222 -4.03 10.20 -19.05
N VAL A 223 -2.84 9.77 -19.47
CA VAL A 223 -2.56 9.47 -20.90
C VAL A 223 -2.75 8.00 -21.23
N THR A 224 -2.56 7.10 -20.25
CA THR A 224 -2.89 5.68 -20.38
C THR A 224 -3.40 5.14 -19.07
N ASP A 225 -4.34 4.20 -19.15
CA ASP A 225 -4.91 3.45 -18.05
C ASP A 225 -5.22 2.04 -18.58
N VAL A 226 -4.35 1.09 -18.26
CA VAL A 226 -4.40 -0.25 -18.86
C VAL A 226 -4.21 -1.33 -17.81
N PRO A 227 -4.94 -2.46 -17.91
CA PRO A 227 -4.63 -3.64 -17.11
C PRO A 227 -3.27 -4.21 -17.51
N VAL A 228 -2.54 -4.75 -16.54
CA VAL A 228 -1.31 -5.51 -16.75
C VAL A 228 -1.68 -6.99 -16.64
N ASN A 229 -1.60 -7.71 -17.77
CA ASN A 229 -1.78 -9.16 -17.75
C ASN A 229 -0.55 -9.78 -17.08
N LYS A 230 -0.73 -10.41 -15.92
CA LYS A 230 0.30 -11.30 -15.37
C LYS A 230 0.59 -12.34 -16.46
N ARG A 231 1.84 -12.49 -16.86
CA ARG A 231 2.24 -13.57 -17.79
C ARG A 231 1.83 -14.87 -17.12
N ASP A 232 0.98 -15.65 -17.80
CA ASP A 232 0.63 -17.00 -17.35
C ASP A 232 1.94 -17.78 -17.17
N GLU A 233 2.25 -18.21 -15.95
CA GLU A 233 3.42 -19.04 -15.59
C GLU A 233 3.36 -20.45 -16.23
N ASN A 234 2.50 -20.66 -17.23
CA ASN A 234 2.20 -21.95 -17.85
C ASN A 234 2.63 -22.09 -19.34
N VAL A 235 3.64 -21.32 -19.81
CA VAL A 235 4.14 -21.51 -21.18
C VAL A 235 5.65 -21.72 -21.19
N ASP A 236 6.17 -22.70 -20.44
CA ASP A 236 7.50 -23.28 -20.68
C ASP A 236 7.60 -24.71 -20.13
N GLN A 237 6.68 -25.60 -20.58
CA GLN A 237 6.87 -27.05 -20.47
C GLN A 237 6.59 -27.70 -21.82
N ASP A 238 7.39 -27.36 -22.80
CA ASP A 238 7.64 -28.27 -23.93
C ASP A 238 8.97 -27.86 -24.59
N HIS A 239 10.06 -28.45 -24.14
CA HIS A 239 11.18 -28.95 -24.93
C HIS A 239 12.31 -29.45 -24.02
N GLN A 240 12.46 -30.80 -24.13
CA GLN A 240 13.69 -31.56 -23.87
C GLN A 240 13.91 -32.15 -22.48
N ASN A 241 13.55 -33.42 -22.37
CA ASN A 241 14.15 -34.46 -21.52
C ASN A 241 15.46 -35.03 -22.18
N PRO A 242 16.29 -35.83 -21.49
CA PRO A 242 16.69 -35.86 -20.09
C PRO A 242 18.21 -35.97 -19.87
N SER A 243 18.73 -35.68 -18.70
CA SER A 243 19.83 -36.47 -18.09
C SER A 243 19.90 -36.24 -16.57
N GLU A 244 20.09 -37.32 -15.87
CA GLU A 244 20.11 -37.54 -14.43
C GLU A 244 21.18 -36.72 -13.68
N GLY A 245 20.86 -36.32 -12.41
CA GLY A 245 21.85 -35.83 -11.48
C GLY A 245 21.30 -35.15 -10.24
N GLU A 246 21.04 -35.95 -9.22
CA GLU A 246 21.10 -35.71 -7.77
C GLU A 246 20.40 -34.52 -7.09
N ILE A 247 19.49 -34.92 -6.25
CA ILE A 247 18.68 -34.26 -5.19
C ILE A 247 19.55 -33.54 -4.15
N LYS A 248 19.25 -32.29 -3.83
CA LYS A 248 19.33 -31.77 -2.45
C LYS A 248 18.15 -30.89 -2.14
N SER A 249 17.45 -31.31 -1.10
CA SER A 249 16.22 -30.79 -0.52
C SER A 249 16.31 -29.34 -0.01
N ASN A 250 15.36 -28.51 -0.37
CA ASN A 250 15.11 -27.22 0.24
C ASN A 250 13.76 -27.29 1.01
N SER A 251 13.83 -27.66 2.29
CA SER A 251 12.65 -27.87 3.17
C SER A 251 12.22 -26.60 3.94
N GLY A 252 12.86 -25.45 3.68
CA GLY A 252 12.62 -24.21 4.44
C GLY A 252 11.47 -23.34 3.94
N GLU A 253 11.19 -23.34 2.63
CA GLU A 253 10.19 -22.43 2.05
C GLU A 253 8.73 -22.88 2.23
N LYS A 254 8.46 -24.18 2.22
CA LYS A 254 7.09 -24.71 2.38
C LYS A 254 6.50 -24.47 3.78
N THR A 255 7.33 -24.36 4.81
CA THR A 255 6.88 -24.13 6.18
C THR A 255 6.47 -22.67 6.42
N LYS A 256 7.14 -21.70 5.78
CA LYS A 256 6.82 -20.27 5.88
C LYS A 256 5.49 -19.92 5.20
N LYS A 257 5.23 -20.48 4.01
CA LYS A 257 3.98 -20.23 3.26
C LYS A 257 2.75 -20.75 4.03
N LYS A 258 2.85 -21.89 4.67
CA LYS A 258 1.75 -22.51 5.44
C LYS A 258 1.42 -21.76 6.75
N HIS A 259 2.39 -21.06 7.36
CA HIS A 259 2.16 -20.26 8.58
C HIS A 259 1.42 -18.95 8.29
N LEU A 260 1.71 -18.28 7.14
CA LEU A 260 1.00 -17.07 6.71
C LEU A 260 -0.45 -17.36 6.32
N GLU A 261 -0.70 -18.44 5.56
CA GLU A 261 -2.06 -18.84 5.15
C GLU A 261 -2.95 -19.15 6.39
N ASN A 262 -2.38 -19.74 7.43
CA ASN A 262 -3.11 -20.03 8.67
C ASN A 262 -3.44 -18.77 9.50
N PHE A 263 -2.60 -17.72 9.44
CA PHE A 263 -2.85 -16.48 10.17
C PHE A 263 -4.02 -15.68 9.55
N PHE A 264 -4.08 -15.58 8.23
CA PHE A 264 -5.20 -14.93 7.54
C PHE A 264 -6.51 -15.70 7.71
N ALA A 265 -6.47 -17.03 7.70
CA ALA A 265 -7.64 -17.87 7.99
C ALA A 265 -8.18 -17.68 9.42
N LEU A 266 -7.31 -17.52 10.42
CA LEU A 266 -7.70 -17.27 11.81
C LEU A 266 -8.29 -15.87 12.04
N LYS A 267 -7.84 -14.86 11.29
CA LYS A 267 -8.36 -13.48 11.37
C LYS A 267 -9.78 -13.40 10.79
N ASN A 268 -10.04 -14.08 9.67
CA ASN A 268 -11.38 -14.19 9.07
C ASN A 268 -12.38 -14.92 9.99
N ILE A 269 -11.95 -15.94 10.72
CA ILE A 269 -12.80 -16.65 11.68
C ILE A 269 -13.14 -15.77 12.91
N LYS A 270 -12.21 -14.90 13.37
CA LYS A 270 -12.49 -13.97 14.47
C LYS A 270 -13.42 -12.83 14.08
N MET A 271 -13.34 -12.31 12.83
CA MET A 271 -14.27 -11.29 12.35
C MET A 271 -15.71 -11.81 12.16
N GLN A 272 -15.88 -13.06 11.74
CA GLN A 272 -17.21 -13.67 11.62
C GLN A 272 -17.86 -13.97 12.98
N LYS A 273 -17.09 -14.20 14.07
CA LYS A 273 -17.63 -14.45 15.42
C LYS A 273 -17.95 -13.17 16.21
N GLY A 274 -17.49 -12.00 15.78
CA GLY A 274 -17.79 -10.70 16.43
C GLY A 274 -19.13 -10.09 16.04
N TYR A 275 -19.89 -10.69 15.10
CA TYR A 275 -21.16 -10.18 14.59
C TYR A 275 -22.40 -10.95 15.08
N THR A 276 -22.25 -11.85 16.05
CA THR A 276 -23.40 -12.58 16.65
C THR A 276 -23.38 -12.44 18.16
N GLY A 277 -24.20 -11.51 18.67
CA GLY A 277 -24.54 -11.31 20.10
C GLY A 277 -24.33 -9.86 20.52
N ASP A 278 -25.29 -9.07 20.96
CA ASP A 278 -26.55 -9.35 21.64
C ASP A 278 -27.50 -8.19 21.41
N GLY A 279 -28.73 -8.51 21.05
CA GLY A 279 -29.85 -7.61 21.24
C GLY A 279 -30.42 -7.85 22.66
N TYR A 280 -30.44 -6.79 23.44
CA TYR A 280 -31.51 -6.49 24.41
C TYR A 280 -31.36 -5.02 24.82
#